data_6e0f007f2d04a8324a182c690a14eaf5
#
_entry.id   6e0f007f2d04a8324a182c690a14eaf5
#
_cell.length_a   1.000
_cell.length_b   1.000
_cell.length_c   1.000
_cell.angle_alpha   90.00
_cell.angle_beta   90.00
_cell.angle_gamma   90.00
#
_symmetry.space_group_name_H-M   'P 1'
#
loop_
_entity.id
_entity.type
_entity.pdbx_description
1 polymer ?
#
loop_
_entity_poly.entity_id
_entity_poly.type
_entity_poly.pdbx_seq_one_letter_code
_entity_poly.pdbx_strand_id
1 'polypeptide(L)'
;VLDSAHGHSKNILDAVSAIKGAFPDCQLVAGNVATYEGARAMLKAGADTVKVGIGPGSICTTRVVAGVGVPQVTAIMECSRAAREMDRCCICDGGIKFSCVVVKALSA
;
A
#
# COMPACT_ATOMS: atom_id res chain seq x y z
N VAL A 1 4.99 -8.40 -8.38
CA VAL A 1 4.93 -7.49 -7.24
C VAL A 1 6.00 -6.42 -7.41
N LEU A 2 5.63 -5.14 -7.28
CA LEU A 2 6.54 -4.00 -7.21
C LEU A 2 6.56 -3.49 -5.77
N ASP A 3 7.65 -3.71 -5.07
CA ASP A 3 7.78 -3.45 -3.63
C ASP A 3 8.78 -2.32 -3.37
N SER A 4 8.35 -1.31 -2.63
CA SER A 4 9.17 -0.14 -2.26
C SER A 4 8.79 0.37 -0.89
N ALA A 5 9.76 0.87 -0.15
CA ALA A 5 9.53 1.51 1.15
C ALA A 5 8.63 2.77 1.05
N HIS A 6 8.59 3.42 -0.12
CA HIS A 6 7.76 4.59 -0.39
C HIS A 6 7.21 4.53 -1.83
N GLY A 7 6.03 3.92 -1.97
CA GLY A 7 5.39 3.70 -3.27
C GLY A 7 4.85 4.97 -3.93
N HIS A 8 4.44 5.98 -3.14
CA HIS A 8 3.93 7.23 -3.66
C HIS A 8 5.07 8.17 -4.09
N SER A 9 5.87 7.72 -5.03
CA SER A 9 6.93 8.49 -5.67
C SER A 9 6.81 8.42 -7.18
N LYS A 10 7.29 9.45 -7.87
CA LYS A 10 7.22 9.51 -9.35
C LYS A 10 7.85 8.29 -10.00
N ASN A 11 9.01 7.88 -9.53
CA ASN A 11 9.74 6.74 -10.12
C ASN A 11 8.96 5.43 -9.99
N ILE A 12 8.30 5.20 -8.85
CA ILE A 12 7.51 3.99 -8.62
C ILE A 12 6.21 4.03 -9.45
N LEU A 13 5.54 5.18 -9.52
CA LEU A 13 4.35 5.34 -10.36
C LEU A 13 4.66 5.13 -11.84
N ASP A 14 5.77 5.67 -12.33
CA ASP A 14 6.26 5.46 -13.70
C ASP A 14 6.59 3.98 -13.96
N ALA A 15 7.21 3.30 -12.99
CA ALA A 15 7.50 1.87 -13.08
C ALA A 15 6.21 1.02 -13.13
N VAL A 16 5.20 1.34 -12.33
CA VAL A 16 3.89 0.67 -12.37
C VAL A 16 3.28 0.79 -13.76
N SER A 17 3.26 2.00 -14.31
CA SER A 17 2.71 2.25 -15.65
C SER A 17 3.49 1.51 -16.74
N ALA A 18 4.82 1.48 -16.65
CA ALA A 18 5.67 0.79 -17.60
C ALA A 18 5.46 -0.73 -17.56
N ILE A 19 5.41 -1.33 -16.37
CA ILE A 19 5.17 -2.76 -16.19
C ILE A 19 3.78 -3.15 -16.71
N LYS A 20 2.76 -2.37 -16.36
CA LYS A 20 1.39 -2.66 -16.81
C LYS A 20 1.23 -2.49 -18.32
N GLY A 21 1.94 -1.54 -18.91
CA GLY A 21 2.00 -1.36 -20.37
C GLY A 21 2.67 -2.52 -21.09
N ALA A 22 3.75 -3.06 -20.52
CA ALA A 22 4.49 -4.19 -21.09
C ALA A 22 3.76 -5.55 -20.87
N PHE A 23 3.05 -5.69 -19.74
CA PHE A 23 2.39 -6.94 -19.34
C PHE A 23 0.93 -6.66 -18.89
N PRO A 24 0.03 -6.26 -19.82
CA PRO A 24 -1.32 -5.82 -19.46
C PRO A 24 -2.18 -6.91 -18.80
N ASP A 25 -1.93 -8.18 -19.11
CA ASP A 25 -2.67 -9.31 -18.53
C ASP A 25 -2.11 -9.77 -17.16
N CYS A 26 -0.97 -9.25 -16.76
CA CYS A 26 -0.35 -9.60 -15.48
C CYS A 26 -1.01 -8.82 -14.34
N GLN A 27 -1.42 -9.52 -13.30
CA GLN A 27 -1.91 -8.88 -12.06
C GLN A 27 -0.73 -8.24 -11.34
N LEU A 28 -0.81 -6.93 -11.09
CA LEU A 28 0.27 -6.15 -10.48
C LEU A 28 -0.11 -5.70 -9.07
N VAL A 29 0.62 -6.20 -8.09
CA VAL A 29 0.61 -5.69 -6.71
C VAL A 29 1.72 -4.66 -6.57
N ALA A 30 1.41 -3.47 -6.10
CA ALA A 30 2.40 -2.41 -5.92
C ALA A 30 2.25 -1.70 -4.58
N GLY A 31 3.35 -1.28 -4.01
CA GLY A 31 3.41 -0.57 -2.72
C GLY A 31 4.85 -0.23 -2.31
N ASN A 32 5.05 0.18 -1.08
CA ASN A 32 4.02 0.35 -0.04
C ASN A 32 3.47 1.77 -0.04
N VAL A 33 2.22 1.88 0.31
CA VAL A 33 1.51 3.15 0.50
C VAL A 33 0.80 3.14 1.86
N ALA A 34 0.48 4.33 2.38
CA ALA A 34 -0.18 4.47 3.68
C ALA A 34 -1.25 5.57 3.69
N THR A 35 -1.48 6.25 2.56
CA THR A 35 -2.42 7.35 2.43
C THR A 35 -3.42 7.09 1.31
N TYR A 36 -4.58 7.72 1.41
CA TYR A 36 -5.61 7.69 0.37
C TYR A 36 -5.05 8.15 -0.99
N GLU A 37 -4.34 9.27 -1.01
CA GLU A 37 -3.77 9.86 -2.24
C GLU A 37 -2.74 8.92 -2.86
N GLY A 38 -1.88 8.33 -2.04
CA GLY A 38 -0.86 7.38 -2.50
C GLY A 38 -1.48 6.12 -3.10
N ALA A 39 -2.47 5.54 -2.44
CA ALA A 39 -3.20 4.39 -2.95
C ALA A 39 -3.92 4.70 -4.27
N ARG A 40 -4.62 5.83 -4.32
CA ARG A 40 -5.32 6.28 -5.53
C ARG A 40 -4.36 6.51 -6.70
N ALA A 41 -3.23 7.18 -6.46
CA ALA A 41 -2.22 7.41 -7.50
C ALA A 41 -1.65 6.10 -8.05
N MET A 42 -1.38 5.14 -7.16
CA MET A 42 -0.85 3.82 -7.52
C MET A 42 -1.84 3.02 -8.38
N LEU A 43 -3.11 3.01 -8.00
CA LEU A 43 -4.18 2.34 -8.74
C LEU A 43 -4.42 3.01 -10.11
N LYS A 44 -4.39 4.33 -10.16
CA LYS A 44 -4.49 5.08 -11.44
C LYS A 44 -3.31 4.82 -12.37
N ALA A 45 -2.11 4.59 -11.83
CA ALA A 45 -0.94 4.23 -12.62
C ALA A 45 -1.05 2.84 -13.25
N GLY A 46 -1.96 1.99 -12.77
CA GLY A 46 -2.25 0.68 -13.35
C GLY A 46 -2.10 -0.51 -12.40
N ALA A 47 -1.78 -0.30 -11.12
CA ALA A 47 -1.76 -1.39 -10.15
C ALA A 47 -3.16 -2.00 -9.98
N ASP A 48 -3.22 -3.32 -9.87
CA ASP A 48 -4.46 -4.05 -9.61
C ASP A 48 -4.75 -4.15 -8.11
N THR A 49 -3.70 -4.12 -7.30
CA THR A 49 -3.78 -4.20 -5.84
C THR A 49 -2.68 -3.33 -5.23
N VAL A 50 -2.99 -2.65 -4.14
CA VAL A 50 -2.00 -1.87 -3.38
C VAL A 50 -1.56 -2.60 -2.11
N LYS A 51 -0.27 -2.55 -1.82
CA LYS A 51 0.31 -3.05 -0.57
C LYS A 51 0.44 -1.91 0.42
N VAL A 52 -0.17 -2.08 1.61
CA VAL A 52 -0.40 -1.02 2.59
C VAL A 52 0.48 -1.20 3.81
N GLY A 53 1.25 -0.18 4.15
CA GLY A 53 2.05 -0.12 5.36
C GLY A 53 3.37 0.59 5.15
N ILE A 54 3.63 1.62 5.95
CA ILE A 54 4.91 2.32 5.99
C ILE A 54 5.38 2.35 7.45
N GLY A 55 6.39 1.53 7.76
CA GLY A 55 6.98 1.41 9.06
C GLY A 55 6.15 0.76 10.17
N PRO A 56 5.14 -0.11 9.91
CA PRO A 56 4.30 -0.68 10.96
C PRO A 56 4.92 -1.90 11.64
N GLY A 57 5.91 -2.54 11.03
CA GLY A 57 6.54 -3.75 11.55
C GLY A 57 7.37 -3.50 12.80
N SER A 58 7.38 -4.45 13.73
CA SER A 58 8.16 -4.34 14.98
C SER A 58 9.66 -4.33 14.77
N ILE A 59 10.13 -4.97 13.70
CA ILE A 59 11.55 -5.02 13.31
C ILE A 59 11.89 -3.96 12.27
N CYS A 60 10.90 -3.18 11.80
CA CYS A 60 11.09 -2.16 10.78
C CYS A 60 11.80 -0.93 11.37
N THR A 61 12.90 -0.54 10.75
CA THR A 61 13.70 0.62 11.17
C THR A 61 13.31 1.92 10.47
N THR A 62 12.39 1.88 9.51
CA THR A 62 11.99 3.05 8.71
C THR A 62 11.54 4.22 9.58
N ARG A 63 10.76 3.98 10.63
CA ARG A 63 10.31 5.03 11.56
C ARG A 63 11.47 5.65 12.34
N VAL A 64 12.45 4.83 12.73
CA VAL A 64 13.59 5.27 13.53
C VAL A 64 14.60 6.02 12.65
N VAL A 65 14.89 5.48 11.47
CA VAL A 65 15.92 6.02 10.57
C VAL A 65 15.41 7.22 9.77
N ALA A 66 14.20 7.14 9.24
CA ALA A 66 13.64 8.18 8.36
C ALA A 66 12.62 9.09 9.05
N GLY A 67 12.21 8.80 10.28
CA GLY A 67 11.20 9.58 11.00
C GLY A 67 9.81 9.51 10.37
N VAL A 68 9.54 8.54 9.50
CA VAL A 68 8.26 8.36 8.80
C VAL A 68 7.59 7.06 9.18
N GLY A 69 6.27 7.10 9.28
CA GLY A 69 5.45 5.92 9.54
C GLY A 69 4.00 6.33 9.78
N VAL A 70 3.08 5.42 9.50
CA VAL A 70 1.65 5.61 9.73
C VAL A 70 1.13 4.42 10.53
N PRO A 71 0.29 4.64 11.56
CA PRO A 71 -0.36 3.54 12.26
C PRO A 71 -1.12 2.65 11.28
N GLN A 72 -0.95 1.32 11.40
CA GLN A 72 -1.40 0.40 10.35
C GLN A 72 -2.92 0.42 10.13
N VAL A 73 -3.72 0.48 11.17
CA VAL A 73 -5.18 0.55 11.00
C VAL A 73 -5.59 1.82 10.27
N THR A 74 -4.97 2.96 10.59
CA THR A 74 -5.22 4.23 9.89
C THR A 74 -4.84 4.12 8.40
N ALA A 75 -3.67 3.55 8.11
CA ALA A 75 -3.24 3.31 6.73
C ALA A 75 -4.22 2.41 5.96
N ILE A 76 -4.71 1.35 6.60
CA ILE A 76 -5.70 0.44 6.02
C ILE A 76 -7.00 1.19 5.70
N MET A 77 -7.54 1.98 6.64
CA MET A 77 -8.77 2.76 6.42
C MET A 77 -8.65 3.68 5.21
N GLU A 78 -7.56 4.43 5.14
CA GLU A 78 -7.32 5.38 4.06
C GLU A 78 -7.15 4.69 2.70
N CYS A 79 -6.33 3.64 2.64
CA CYS A 79 -6.08 2.93 1.40
C CYS A 79 -7.27 2.07 0.94
N SER A 80 -8.02 1.47 1.87
CA SER A 80 -9.23 0.73 1.56
C SER A 80 -10.31 1.61 0.94
N ARG A 81 -10.44 2.85 1.42
CA ARG A 81 -11.37 3.81 0.82
C ARG A 81 -11.03 4.06 -0.66
N ALA A 82 -9.76 4.32 -0.96
CA ALA A 82 -9.31 4.51 -2.34
C ALA A 82 -9.51 3.25 -3.20
N ALA A 83 -9.21 2.08 -2.67
CA ALA A 83 -9.37 0.81 -3.37
C ALA A 83 -10.84 0.51 -3.69
N ARG A 84 -11.74 0.71 -2.73
CA ARG A 84 -13.19 0.52 -2.94
C ARG A 84 -13.75 1.44 -4.01
N GLU A 85 -13.34 2.70 -4.05
CA GLU A 85 -13.77 3.66 -5.09
C GLU A 85 -13.37 3.23 -6.51
N MET A 86 -12.32 2.44 -6.65
CA MET A 86 -11.81 1.95 -7.92
C MET A 86 -12.09 0.46 -8.17
N ASP A 87 -12.91 -0.17 -7.32
CA ASP A 87 -13.20 -1.62 -7.36
C ASP A 87 -11.92 -2.47 -7.36
N ARG A 88 -11.01 -2.16 -6.44
CA ARG A 88 -9.72 -2.83 -6.27
C ARG A 88 -9.53 -3.29 -4.83
N CYS A 89 -8.52 -4.14 -4.62
CA CYS A 89 -8.17 -4.68 -3.30
C CYS A 89 -6.92 -4.03 -2.73
N CYS A 90 -6.73 -4.21 -1.42
CA CYS A 90 -5.48 -3.89 -0.75
C CYS A 90 -4.95 -5.08 0.06
N ILE A 91 -3.65 -5.13 0.26
CA ILE A 91 -2.95 -6.11 1.08
C ILE A 91 -2.31 -5.38 2.24
N CYS A 92 -2.62 -5.79 3.47
CA CYS A 92 -2.00 -5.21 4.66
C CYS A 92 -0.64 -5.85 4.91
N ASP A 93 0.39 -5.02 5.06
CA ASP A 93 1.77 -5.46 5.24
C ASP A 93 2.33 -5.01 6.59
N GLY A 94 2.43 -5.96 7.52
CA GLY A 94 3.00 -5.74 8.85
C GLY A 94 2.08 -5.04 9.87
N GLY A 95 2.56 -4.91 11.10
CA GLY A 95 1.91 -4.16 12.19
C GLY A 95 0.70 -4.83 12.84
N ILE A 96 0.34 -6.04 12.43
CA ILE A 96 -0.80 -6.79 12.97
C ILE A 96 -0.26 -7.96 13.80
N LYS A 97 -0.28 -7.81 15.14
CA LYS A 97 0.30 -8.79 16.06
C LYS A 97 -0.73 -9.54 16.91
N PHE A 98 -1.90 -8.94 17.15
CA PHE A 98 -2.90 -9.46 18.07
C PHE A 98 -4.23 -9.65 17.36
N SER A 99 -5.04 -10.62 17.80
CA SER A 99 -6.34 -10.93 17.20
C SER A 99 -7.29 -9.73 17.16
N CYS A 100 -7.28 -8.89 18.20
CA CYS A 100 -8.09 -7.67 18.22
C CYS A 100 -7.70 -6.67 17.11
N VAL A 101 -6.43 -6.65 16.70
CA VAL A 101 -5.95 -5.80 15.60
C VAL A 101 -6.36 -6.39 14.24
N VAL A 102 -6.39 -7.73 14.12
CA VAL A 102 -6.91 -8.40 12.93
C VAL A 102 -8.37 -8.00 12.67
N VAL A 103 -9.21 -8.06 13.71
CA VAL A 103 -10.63 -7.65 13.60
C VAL A 103 -10.75 -6.20 13.16
N LYS A 104 -9.98 -5.29 13.77
CA LYS A 104 -9.98 -3.86 13.38
C LYS A 104 -9.53 -3.66 11.94
N ALA A 105 -8.49 -4.37 11.49
CA ALA A 105 -8.01 -4.28 10.13
C ALA A 105 -9.05 -4.78 9.10
N LEU A 106 -9.76 -5.87 9.42
CA LEU A 106 -10.82 -6.40 8.55
C LEU A 106 -12.06 -5.51 8.53
N SER A 107 -12.28 -4.72 9.60
CA SER A 107 -13.41 -3.78 9.69
C SER A 107 -13.12 -2.45 8.98
N ALA A 108 -11.87 -2.15 8.73
CA ALA A 108 -11.44 -0.93 8.07
C ALA A 108 -11.49 -1.08 6.54
#